data_6d92a82247ddfbb6c0b3d9b5e7b0f18f
#
_entry.id   6d92a82247ddfbb6c0b3d9b5e7b0f18f
#
_cell.length_a   1.000
_cell.length_b   1.000
_cell.length_c   1.000
_cell.angle_alpha   90.00
_cell.angle_beta   90.00
_cell.angle_gamma   90.00
#
_symmetry.space_group_name_H-M   'P 1'
#
loop_
_entity.id
_entity.type
_entity.pdbx_description
1 polymer ?
#
loop_
_entity_poly.entity_id
_entity_poly.type
_entity_poly.pdbx_seq_one_letter_code
_entity_poly.pdbx_strand_id
1 'polypeptide(L)'
;MPSADHELPIALLNDQPALAPELLQAVSGIKPPEYEHIGLGSDTFTDTGPTEYRADTVVILGEPKRPDLAIVVENQLRPDPRKRFVWPVYLSTLRARRECPVTLLVLCPDRATSAWCRAPIETGHEGWALRPWVLNLAEAPAVTDVEKARALPELAILSTPANADGPHRKAVLTAFAEALEVTDRDRGGKYHDYVRSKLSVAARHCLEEIMQAEVYEWQSDFALRYIAEGEAKGEARGEIKGEAKAILRCLEVRGVAVDEESRQRIINCTDSEQIDAWLTRAVVAHTLDEVFD
;
A
#
# COMPACT_ATOMS: atom_id res chain seq x y z
N MET A 1 35.47 -4.41 -36.54
CA MET A 1 36.47 -4.77 -35.53
C MET A 1 36.75 -3.51 -34.73
N PRO A 2 36.87 -3.59 -33.41
CA PRO A 2 37.32 -2.46 -32.61
C PRO A 2 38.69 -2.02 -33.08
N SER A 3 38.99 -0.72 -33.00
CA SER A 3 40.30 -0.19 -33.42
C SER A 3 41.35 -0.42 -32.34
N ALA A 4 42.62 -0.40 -32.68
CA ALA A 4 43.72 -0.47 -31.69
C ALA A 4 43.59 0.63 -30.64
N ASP A 5 43.08 1.81 -31.01
CA ASP A 5 42.82 2.94 -30.12
C ASP A 5 41.74 2.66 -29.11
N HIS A 6 40.83 1.72 -29.37
CA HIS A 6 39.81 1.27 -28.44
C HIS A 6 40.33 0.12 -27.55
N GLU A 7 41.04 -0.84 -28.10
CA GLU A 7 41.41 -2.08 -27.39
C GLU A 7 42.62 -1.88 -26.46
N LEU A 8 43.62 -1.11 -26.85
CA LEU A 8 44.82 -0.93 -26.07
C LEU A 8 44.59 -0.29 -24.68
N PRO A 9 43.82 0.81 -24.55
CA PRO A 9 43.56 1.39 -23.23
C PRO A 9 42.81 0.42 -22.28
N ILE A 10 41.91 -0.38 -22.80
CA ILE A 10 41.19 -1.39 -22.04
C ILE A 10 42.10 -2.53 -21.60
N ALA A 11 42.95 -3.00 -22.49
CA ALA A 11 43.94 -4.02 -22.16
C ALA A 11 44.88 -3.56 -21.03
N LEU A 12 45.37 -2.32 -21.09
CA LEU A 12 46.21 -1.75 -20.03
C LEU A 12 45.53 -1.72 -18.67
N LEU A 13 44.22 -1.38 -18.61
CA LEU A 13 43.44 -1.39 -17.39
C LEU A 13 43.17 -2.80 -16.88
N ASN A 14 42.97 -3.76 -17.77
CA ASN A 14 42.80 -5.17 -17.41
C ASN A 14 44.11 -5.77 -16.87
N ASP A 15 45.26 -5.41 -17.47
CA ASP A 15 46.58 -5.88 -17.03
C ASP A 15 46.99 -5.24 -15.69
N GLN A 16 46.63 -3.96 -15.50
CA GLN A 16 46.96 -3.19 -14.30
C GLN A 16 45.73 -2.42 -13.77
N PRO A 17 44.87 -3.07 -12.99
CA PRO A 17 43.65 -2.43 -12.45
C PRO A 17 43.93 -1.19 -11.59
N ALA A 18 45.10 -1.07 -10.95
CA ALA A 18 45.50 0.07 -10.17
C ALA A 18 45.61 1.38 -10.98
N LEU A 19 45.68 1.29 -12.31
CA LEU A 19 45.65 2.44 -13.20
C LEU A 19 44.31 3.23 -13.11
N ALA A 20 43.18 2.53 -12.88
CA ALA A 20 41.87 3.16 -12.87
C ALA A 20 41.69 4.23 -11.77
N PRO A 21 41.98 3.99 -10.47
CA PRO A 21 41.91 5.02 -9.44
C PRO A 21 42.90 6.18 -9.65
N GLU A 22 44.08 5.93 -10.21
CA GLU A 22 45.04 6.99 -10.54
C GLU A 22 44.48 7.92 -11.63
N LEU A 23 43.95 7.36 -12.70
CA LEU A 23 43.29 8.13 -13.77
C LEU A 23 42.09 8.90 -13.24
N LEU A 24 41.25 8.28 -12.39
CA LEU A 24 40.08 8.93 -11.78
C LEU A 24 40.52 10.16 -10.98
N GLN A 25 41.53 10.01 -10.13
CA GLN A 25 42.08 11.13 -9.35
C GLN A 25 42.65 12.23 -10.25
N ALA A 26 43.34 11.87 -11.31
CA ALA A 26 43.97 12.83 -12.22
C ALA A 26 42.92 13.70 -12.96
N VAL A 27 41.78 13.15 -13.35
CA VAL A 27 40.74 13.88 -14.11
C VAL A 27 39.69 14.55 -13.24
N SER A 28 39.38 13.99 -12.08
CA SER A 28 38.30 14.50 -11.19
C SER A 28 38.83 15.26 -9.96
N GLY A 29 40.09 15.07 -9.58
CA GLY A 29 40.63 15.54 -8.31
C GLY A 29 40.11 14.76 -7.08
N ILE A 30 39.20 13.79 -7.29
CA ILE A 30 38.63 12.98 -6.22
C ILE A 30 39.64 11.93 -5.77
N LYS A 31 40.04 11.98 -4.50
CA LYS A 31 40.91 10.96 -3.93
C LYS A 31 40.09 9.68 -3.70
N PRO A 32 40.45 8.55 -4.34
CA PRO A 32 39.83 7.28 -4.07
C PRO A 32 39.92 6.91 -2.58
N PRO A 33 38.96 6.10 -2.05
CA PRO A 33 39.09 5.57 -0.69
C PRO A 33 40.33 4.70 -0.56
N GLU A 34 40.84 4.52 0.64
CA GLU A 34 41.89 3.53 0.92
C GLU A 34 41.33 2.12 0.70
N TYR A 35 42.11 1.28 0.02
CA TYR A 35 41.70 -0.09 -0.31
C TYR A 35 42.85 -1.07 -0.04
N GLU A 36 42.53 -2.22 0.49
CA GLU A 36 43.47 -3.33 0.70
C GLU A 36 43.56 -4.24 -0.53
N HIS A 37 42.49 -4.31 -1.31
CA HIS A 37 42.42 -5.16 -2.50
C HIS A 37 41.90 -4.39 -3.71
N ILE A 38 42.45 -4.69 -4.87
CA ILE A 38 41.99 -4.20 -6.15
C ILE A 38 41.97 -5.35 -7.17
N GLY A 39 40.98 -5.38 -8.03
CA GLY A 39 40.81 -6.41 -9.04
C GLY A 39 39.76 -6.05 -10.06
N LEU A 40 39.68 -6.84 -11.13
CA LEU A 40 38.66 -6.69 -12.16
C LEU A 40 37.34 -7.26 -11.67
N GLY A 41 36.23 -6.54 -11.95
CA GLY A 41 34.86 -7.00 -11.81
C GLY A 41 34.32 -7.55 -13.13
N SER A 42 33.06 -8.02 -13.10
CA SER A 42 32.35 -8.35 -14.35
C SER A 42 31.98 -7.08 -15.10
N ASP A 43 32.25 -7.07 -16.40
CA ASP A 43 31.83 -6.04 -17.37
C ASP A 43 30.40 -6.27 -17.90
N THR A 44 29.79 -7.40 -17.54
CA THR A 44 28.45 -7.80 -17.93
C THR A 44 27.46 -7.45 -16.81
N PHE A 45 26.51 -6.57 -17.10
CA PHE A 45 25.48 -6.12 -16.15
C PHE A 45 24.18 -6.94 -16.25
N THR A 46 24.27 -8.21 -16.61
CA THR A 46 23.17 -9.16 -16.56
C THR A 46 23.27 -9.96 -15.25
N ASP A 47 22.23 -9.91 -14.43
CA ASP A 47 22.14 -10.79 -13.26
C ASP A 47 22.16 -12.25 -13.75
N THR A 48 23.06 -13.06 -13.21
CA THR A 48 23.16 -14.51 -13.49
C THR A 48 21.97 -15.31 -12.92
N GLY A 49 21.16 -14.70 -12.06
CA GLY A 49 19.82 -15.14 -11.67
C GLY A 49 18.82 -14.08 -12.10
N PRO A 50 17.57 -14.43 -12.49
CA PRO A 50 16.56 -13.44 -12.84
C PRO A 50 16.18 -12.65 -11.57
N THR A 51 16.98 -11.63 -11.24
CA THR A 51 16.58 -10.66 -10.22
C THR A 51 15.51 -9.78 -10.84
N GLU A 52 14.26 -10.13 -10.61
CA GLU A 52 13.13 -9.32 -11.04
C GLU A 52 13.05 -8.08 -10.12
N TYR A 53 13.41 -6.94 -10.66
CA TYR A 53 13.17 -5.65 -10.03
C TYR A 53 11.73 -5.22 -10.32
N ARG A 54 10.89 -5.21 -9.28
CA ARG A 54 9.48 -4.86 -9.41
C ARG A 54 9.16 -3.61 -8.59
N ALA A 55 8.71 -2.56 -9.27
CA ALA A 55 8.10 -1.40 -8.64
C ALA A 55 6.61 -1.68 -8.35
N ASP A 56 6.01 -0.95 -7.41
CA ASP A 56 4.59 -1.12 -7.09
C ASP A 56 3.72 -0.72 -8.30
N THR A 57 4.03 0.40 -8.96
CA THR A 57 3.39 0.76 -10.23
C THR A 57 4.25 1.71 -11.07
N VAL A 58 3.94 1.79 -12.36
CA VAL A 58 4.55 2.74 -13.30
C VAL A 58 3.43 3.43 -14.08
N VAL A 59 3.42 4.75 -14.08
CA VAL A 59 2.51 5.58 -14.86
C VAL A 59 3.27 6.20 -16.02
N ILE A 60 2.72 6.12 -17.22
CA ILE A 60 3.29 6.67 -18.44
C ILE A 60 2.44 7.83 -18.90
N LEU A 61 3.05 8.98 -19.15
CA LEU A 61 2.42 10.17 -19.70
C LEU A 61 2.85 10.35 -21.15
N GLY A 62 1.92 10.75 -22.00
CA GLY A 62 2.12 10.92 -23.43
C GLY A 62 1.80 9.67 -24.25
N GLU A 63 2.24 9.63 -25.50
CA GLU A 63 1.96 8.52 -26.41
C GLU A 63 2.75 7.27 -26.02
N PRO A 64 2.14 6.05 -26.09
CA PRO A 64 2.81 4.81 -25.68
C PRO A 64 4.15 4.53 -26.37
N LYS A 65 4.31 4.96 -27.63
CA LYS A 65 5.54 4.79 -28.42
C LYS A 65 6.53 5.92 -28.23
N ARG A 66 6.09 7.08 -27.73
CA ARG A 66 6.92 8.26 -27.49
C ARG A 66 6.44 8.97 -26.24
N PRO A 67 6.69 8.37 -25.07
CA PRO A 67 6.24 8.93 -23.81
C PRO A 67 6.99 10.22 -23.47
N ASP A 68 6.25 11.18 -22.89
CA ASP A 68 6.83 12.45 -22.43
C ASP A 68 7.48 12.31 -21.06
N LEU A 69 6.91 11.45 -20.20
CA LEU A 69 7.39 11.18 -18.84
C LEU A 69 6.92 9.81 -18.36
N ALA A 70 7.78 9.09 -17.64
CA ALA A 70 7.40 7.93 -16.84
C ALA A 70 7.55 8.23 -15.35
N ILE A 71 6.55 7.85 -14.54
CA ILE A 71 6.54 8.01 -13.09
C ILE A 71 6.56 6.62 -12.46
N VAL A 72 7.65 6.29 -11.78
CA VAL A 72 7.69 5.11 -10.89
C VAL A 72 7.04 5.52 -9.58
N VAL A 73 6.05 4.77 -9.13
CA VAL A 73 5.36 5.00 -7.86
C VAL A 73 5.65 3.84 -6.91
N GLU A 74 6.03 4.18 -5.69
CA GLU A 74 6.30 3.25 -4.59
C GLU A 74 5.50 3.64 -3.35
N ASN A 75 4.89 2.66 -2.69
CA ASN A 75 4.23 2.83 -1.41
C ASN A 75 5.11 2.29 -0.29
N GLN A 76 5.93 3.16 0.30
CA GLN A 76 6.93 2.77 1.30
C GLN A 76 6.37 2.89 2.71
N LEU A 77 6.06 1.74 3.33
CA LEU A 77 5.45 1.71 4.66
C LEU A 77 6.46 1.88 5.82
N ARG A 78 7.73 1.64 5.57
CA ARG A 78 8.83 1.76 6.55
C ARG A 78 10.17 1.91 5.84
N PRO A 79 11.22 2.47 6.48
CA PRO A 79 12.56 2.49 5.93
C PRO A 79 13.04 1.10 5.50
N ASP A 80 13.59 1.01 4.28
CA ASP A 80 14.25 -0.19 3.75
C ASP A 80 15.56 0.23 3.06
N PRO A 81 16.74 -0.01 3.66
CA PRO A 81 18.04 0.37 3.10
C PRO A 81 18.30 -0.16 1.69
N ARG A 82 17.72 -1.31 1.31
CA ARG A 82 17.88 -1.88 -0.04
C ARG A 82 17.26 -1.00 -1.11
N LYS A 83 16.20 -0.25 -0.80
CA LYS A 83 15.55 0.67 -1.75
C LYS A 83 16.49 1.79 -2.21
N ARG A 84 17.49 2.17 -1.41
CA ARG A 84 18.51 3.14 -1.82
C ARG A 84 19.38 2.64 -3.01
N PHE A 85 19.52 1.35 -3.17
CA PHE A 85 20.23 0.73 -4.31
C PHE A 85 19.26 0.38 -5.44
N VAL A 86 18.06 -0.06 -5.12
CA VAL A 86 17.07 -0.57 -6.09
C VAL A 86 16.35 0.56 -6.84
N TRP A 87 15.99 1.66 -6.17
CA TRP A 87 15.30 2.79 -6.82
C TRP A 87 16.10 3.42 -7.97
N PRO A 88 17.42 3.69 -7.86
CA PRO A 88 18.20 4.12 -9.01
C PRO A 88 18.16 3.15 -10.20
N VAL A 89 18.14 1.83 -9.92
CA VAL A 89 18.01 0.80 -10.97
C VAL A 89 16.66 0.91 -11.69
N TYR A 90 15.56 1.10 -10.95
CA TYR A 90 14.22 1.28 -11.57
C TYR A 90 14.23 2.42 -12.58
N LEU A 91 14.73 3.59 -12.16
CA LEU A 91 14.73 4.78 -13.00
C LEU A 91 15.63 4.60 -14.22
N SER A 92 16.86 4.10 -14.01
CA SER A 92 17.83 3.92 -15.08
C SER A 92 17.35 2.88 -16.11
N THR A 93 16.81 1.75 -15.62
CA THR A 93 16.29 0.70 -16.50
C THR A 93 15.07 1.17 -17.29
N LEU A 94 14.12 1.83 -16.62
CA LEU A 94 12.92 2.34 -17.28
C LEU A 94 13.28 3.44 -18.29
N ARG A 95 14.20 4.34 -17.92
CA ARG A 95 14.71 5.38 -18.81
C ARG A 95 15.35 4.80 -20.06
N ALA A 96 16.20 3.79 -19.91
CA ALA A 96 16.86 3.13 -21.04
C ALA A 96 15.85 2.41 -21.96
N ARG A 97 14.78 1.80 -21.38
CA ARG A 97 13.76 1.08 -22.15
C ARG A 97 12.76 1.98 -22.85
N ARG A 98 12.45 3.15 -22.27
CA ARG A 98 11.40 4.05 -22.77
C ARG A 98 11.94 5.29 -23.48
N GLU A 99 13.23 5.55 -23.36
CA GLU A 99 13.93 6.70 -23.96
C GLU A 99 13.27 8.05 -23.60
N CYS A 100 12.73 8.16 -22.37
CA CYS A 100 12.06 9.35 -21.87
C CYS A 100 12.57 9.72 -20.46
N PRO A 101 12.27 10.94 -19.98
CA PRO A 101 12.45 11.29 -18.56
C PRO A 101 11.71 10.32 -17.64
N VAL A 102 12.33 9.99 -16.50
CA VAL A 102 11.75 9.12 -15.48
C VAL A 102 11.89 9.77 -14.12
N THR A 103 10.84 9.75 -13.32
CA THR A 103 10.85 10.25 -11.94
C THR A 103 10.34 9.22 -10.96
N LEU A 104 10.69 9.37 -9.68
CA LEU A 104 10.23 8.52 -8.58
C LEU A 104 9.33 9.31 -7.66
N LEU A 105 8.10 8.82 -7.47
CA LEU A 105 7.16 9.29 -6.47
C LEU A 105 7.00 8.21 -5.38
N VAL A 106 7.24 8.58 -4.13
CA VAL A 106 7.10 7.68 -3.00
C VAL A 106 5.95 8.16 -2.11
N LEU A 107 5.01 7.28 -1.84
CA LEU A 107 3.94 7.51 -0.88
C LEU A 107 4.37 6.93 0.46
N CYS A 108 4.19 7.67 1.55
CA CYS A 108 4.59 7.26 2.89
C CYS A 108 3.44 7.47 3.88
N PRO A 109 3.24 6.57 4.85
CA PRO A 109 2.14 6.68 5.80
C PRO A 109 2.38 7.75 6.88
N ASP A 110 3.64 8.10 7.16
CA ASP A 110 4.02 8.93 8.29
C ASP A 110 5.25 9.81 8.01
N ARG A 111 5.51 10.75 8.92
CA ARG A 111 6.59 11.73 8.82
C ARG A 111 7.98 11.11 8.89
N ALA A 112 8.18 10.08 9.71
CA ALA A 112 9.51 9.47 9.91
C ALA A 112 9.94 8.72 8.65
N THR A 113 9.04 7.90 8.08
CA THR A 113 9.24 7.21 6.81
C THR A 113 9.46 8.19 5.66
N SER A 114 8.66 9.27 5.61
CA SER A 114 8.81 10.34 4.61
C SER A 114 10.16 11.04 4.68
N ALA A 115 10.64 11.36 5.89
CA ALA A 115 11.93 12.00 6.08
C ALA A 115 13.08 11.09 5.59
N TRP A 116 13.00 9.79 5.88
CA TRP A 116 13.96 8.81 5.39
C TRP A 116 13.94 8.69 3.85
N CYS A 117 12.76 8.66 3.24
CA CYS A 117 12.62 8.56 1.78
C CYS A 117 13.10 9.83 1.05
N ARG A 118 12.95 11.03 1.67
CA ARG A 118 13.42 12.30 1.09
C ARG A 118 14.92 12.45 1.09
N ALA A 119 15.63 11.67 1.90
CA ALA A 119 17.09 11.78 1.97
C ALA A 119 17.70 11.44 0.59
N PRO A 120 18.60 12.28 0.05
CA PRO A 120 19.24 12.02 -1.21
C PRO A 120 19.94 10.66 -1.23
N ILE A 121 19.88 10.00 -2.34
CA ILE A 121 20.60 8.76 -2.61
C ILE A 121 21.79 9.12 -3.49
N GLU A 122 22.95 9.27 -2.85
CA GLU A 122 24.19 9.49 -3.55
C GLU A 122 24.64 8.18 -4.23
N THR A 123 24.90 8.24 -5.52
CA THR A 123 25.28 7.06 -6.30
C THR A 123 26.80 6.84 -6.31
N GLY A 124 27.57 7.80 -5.79
CA GLY A 124 29.02 7.81 -5.85
C GLY A 124 29.57 8.51 -7.10
N HIS A 125 28.76 8.81 -8.10
CA HIS A 125 29.17 9.58 -9.25
C HIS A 125 28.81 11.05 -9.08
N GLU A 126 29.74 11.95 -9.36
CA GLU A 126 29.57 13.39 -9.21
C GLU A 126 28.35 13.89 -10.01
N GLY A 127 27.52 14.69 -9.37
CA GLY A 127 26.30 15.24 -9.98
C GLY A 127 25.15 14.24 -10.14
N TRP A 128 25.33 12.97 -9.77
CA TRP A 128 24.25 11.99 -9.84
C TRP A 128 23.77 11.55 -8.47
N ALA A 129 22.81 12.29 -7.95
CA ALA A 129 22.07 11.95 -6.75
C ALA A 129 20.58 11.81 -7.09
N LEU A 130 19.94 10.72 -6.66
CA LEU A 130 18.50 10.56 -6.77
C LEU A 130 17.83 11.23 -5.57
N ARG A 131 16.92 12.17 -5.84
CA ARG A 131 16.05 12.82 -4.84
C ARG A 131 14.60 12.42 -5.12
N PRO A 132 14.05 11.43 -4.38
CA PRO A 132 12.67 11.01 -4.58
C PRO A 132 11.68 12.16 -4.25
N TRP A 133 10.61 12.25 -5.03
CA TRP A 133 9.44 13.03 -4.63
C TRP A 133 8.64 12.23 -3.62
N VAL A 134 8.35 12.81 -2.47
CA VAL A 134 7.72 12.08 -1.36
C VAL A 134 6.46 12.77 -0.90
N LEU A 135 5.35 12.06 -0.96
CA LEU A 135 4.08 12.45 -0.38
C LEU A 135 3.90 11.75 0.97
N ASN A 136 3.84 12.54 2.04
CA ASN A 136 3.38 12.05 3.34
C ASN A 136 1.85 11.99 3.34
N LEU A 137 1.28 10.81 3.39
CA LEU A 137 -0.17 10.62 3.38
C LEU A 137 -0.85 11.18 4.64
N ALA A 138 -0.13 11.22 5.78
CA ALA A 138 -0.66 11.85 7.00
C ALA A 138 -0.72 13.40 6.92
N GLU A 139 -0.05 14.01 5.95
CA GLU A 139 -0.03 15.45 5.69
C GLU A 139 -0.60 15.79 4.30
N ALA A 140 -1.37 14.87 3.71
CA ALA A 140 -1.98 15.09 2.41
C ALA A 140 -2.89 16.34 2.44
N PRO A 141 -2.83 17.23 1.43
CA PRO A 141 -3.68 18.42 1.40
C PRO A 141 -5.17 18.07 1.43
N ALA A 142 -5.95 18.81 2.21
CA ALA A 142 -7.39 18.59 2.30
C ALA A 142 -8.08 18.86 0.95
N VAL A 143 -8.96 17.96 0.55
CA VAL A 143 -9.90 18.15 -0.56
C VAL A 143 -11.25 18.48 0.06
N THR A 144 -11.67 19.73 -0.08
CA THR A 144 -12.94 20.28 0.44
C THR A 144 -13.90 20.73 -0.65
N ASP A 145 -13.42 20.78 -1.89
CA ASP A 145 -14.16 21.18 -3.06
C ASP A 145 -14.78 19.95 -3.71
N VAL A 146 -16.11 19.94 -3.77
CA VAL A 146 -16.91 18.83 -4.32
C VAL A 146 -16.66 18.63 -5.80
N GLU A 147 -16.54 19.69 -6.61
CA GLU A 147 -16.29 19.57 -8.04
C GLU A 147 -14.90 18.96 -8.31
N LYS A 148 -13.91 19.36 -7.53
CA LYS A 148 -12.58 18.75 -7.57
C LYS A 148 -12.61 17.28 -7.16
N ALA A 149 -13.40 16.94 -6.13
CA ALA A 149 -13.56 15.57 -5.67
C ALA A 149 -14.26 14.68 -6.70
N ARG A 150 -15.27 15.21 -7.41
CA ARG A 150 -15.94 14.52 -8.51
C ARG A 150 -15.04 14.35 -9.74
N ALA A 151 -14.22 15.36 -10.05
CA ALA A 151 -13.31 15.33 -11.20
C ALA A 151 -12.14 14.33 -10.99
N LEU A 152 -11.67 14.15 -9.75
CA LEU A 152 -10.59 13.24 -9.40
C LEU A 152 -10.88 12.56 -8.03
N PRO A 153 -11.80 11.57 -8.03
CA PRO A 153 -12.29 10.93 -6.81
C PRO A 153 -11.18 10.33 -5.94
N GLU A 154 -10.21 9.70 -6.57
CA GLU A 154 -9.10 9.04 -5.88
C GLU A 154 -8.25 10.02 -5.06
N LEU A 155 -8.16 11.29 -5.47
CA LEU A 155 -7.46 12.31 -4.69
C LEU A 155 -8.20 12.63 -3.38
N ALA A 156 -9.53 12.77 -3.43
CA ALA A 156 -10.35 12.97 -2.23
C ALA A 156 -10.25 11.79 -1.29
N ILE A 157 -10.34 10.55 -1.81
CA ILE A 157 -10.22 9.30 -1.06
C ILE A 157 -8.86 9.21 -0.36
N LEU A 158 -7.77 9.52 -1.06
CA LEU A 158 -6.41 9.45 -0.53
C LEU A 158 -6.16 10.51 0.57
N SER A 159 -6.76 11.70 0.43
CA SER A 159 -6.55 12.81 1.37
C SER A 159 -7.44 12.76 2.61
N THR A 160 -8.59 12.10 2.55
CA THR A 160 -9.61 12.09 3.62
C THR A 160 -9.07 11.60 4.96
N PRO A 161 -8.31 10.48 5.06
CA PRO A 161 -7.82 10.00 6.36
C PRO A 161 -6.98 11.01 7.14
N ALA A 162 -6.20 11.85 6.44
CA ALA A 162 -5.36 12.86 7.07
C ALA A 162 -6.14 14.08 7.58
N ASN A 163 -7.33 14.33 7.02
CA ASN A 163 -8.03 15.60 7.20
C ASN A 163 -9.41 15.47 7.88
N ALA A 164 -9.90 14.24 8.05
CA ALA A 164 -11.22 13.97 8.59
C ALA A 164 -11.40 14.39 10.05
N ASP A 165 -10.34 14.59 10.81
CA ASP A 165 -10.37 15.10 12.18
C ASP A 165 -9.94 16.57 12.29
N GLY A 166 -9.63 17.20 11.16
CA GLY A 166 -9.19 18.59 11.07
C GLY A 166 -10.34 19.61 11.15
N PRO A 167 -10.02 20.91 11.04
CA PRO A 167 -10.99 22.00 11.14
C PRO A 167 -12.04 22.00 10.02
N HIS A 168 -11.74 21.34 8.90
CA HIS A 168 -12.64 21.26 7.73
C HIS A 168 -13.33 19.89 7.62
N ARG A 169 -13.45 19.13 8.74
CA ARG A 169 -14.03 17.77 8.78
C ARG A 169 -15.24 17.61 7.87
N LYS A 170 -16.29 18.42 8.09
CA LYS A 170 -17.54 18.27 7.34
C LYS A 170 -17.31 18.42 5.83
N ALA A 171 -16.59 19.45 5.41
CA ALA A 171 -16.32 19.69 3.98
C ALA A 171 -15.48 18.56 3.34
N VAL A 172 -14.50 18.03 4.06
CA VAL A 172 -13.67 16.88 3.62
C VAL A 172 -14.51 15.63 3.48
N LEU A 173 -15.37 15.33 4.46
CA LEU A 173 -16.23 14.14 4.44
C LEU A 173 -17.34 14.26 3.39
N THR A 174 -17.91 15.46 3.17
CA THR A 174 -18.83 15.71 2.06
C THR A 174 -18.14 15.50 0.71
N ALA A 175 -16.95 16.07 0.50
CA ALA A 175 -16.19 15.86 -0.74
C ALA A 175 -15.83 14.37 -0.95
N PHE A 176 -15.58 13.62 0.12
CA PHE A 176 -15.38 12.18 0.07
C PHE A 176 -16.65 11.42 -0.34
N ALA A 177 -17.80 11.73 0.25
CA ALA A 177 -19.08 11.12 -0.10
C ALA A 177 -19.39 11.34 -1.59
N GLU A 178 -19.25 12.57 -2.07
CA GLU A 178 -19.43 12.94 -3.48
C GLU A 178 -18.43 12.24 -4.43
N ALA A 179 -17.20 12.01 -3.98
CA ALA A 179 -16.22 11.21 -4.73
C ALA A 179 -16.66 9.75 -4.87
N LEU A 180 -17.31 9.18 -3.84
CA LEU A 180 -17.84 7.82 -3.91
C LEU A 180 -19.00 7.71 -4.90
N GLU A 181 -19.88 8.73 -4.99
CA GLU A 181 -21.05 8.75 -5.89
C GLU A 181 -20.65 8.64 -7.37
N VAL A 182 -19.53 9.24 -7.76
CA VAL A 182 -19.03 9.17 -9.15
C VAL A 182 -18.11 7.98 -9.41
N THR A 183 -17.78 7.21 -8.39
CA THR A 183 -16.93 6.02 -8.50
C THR A 183 -17.78 4.79 -8.82
N ASP A 184 -17.25 3.85 -9.62
CA ASP A 184 -17.99 2.59 -9.84
C ASP A 184 -18.16 1.80 -8.53
N ARG A 185 -19.22 0.97 -8.49
CA ARG A 185 -19.67 0.28 -7.29
C ARG A 185 -18.61 -0.58 -6.61
N ASP A 186 -17.86 -1.35 -7.39
CA ASP A 186 -16.91 -2.31 -6.84
C ASP A 186 -15.71 -1.61 -6.22
N ARG A 187 -15.26 -0.50 -6.83
CA ARG A 187 -14.20 0.35 -6.30
C ARG A 187 -14.69 1.21 -5.14
N GLY A 188 -15.89 1.78 -5.25
CA GLY A 188 -16.49 2.64 -4.23
C GLY A 188 -16.59 1.95 -2.88
N GLY A 189 -17.05 0.70 -2.85
CA GLY A 189 -17.10 -0.11 -1.62
C GLY A 189 -15.73 -0.30 -0.97
N LYS A 190 -14.71 -0.64 -1.75
CA LYS A 190 -13.33 -0.81 -1.26
C LYS A 190 -12.74 0.52 -0.74
N TYR A 191 -13.01 1.62 -1.42
CA TYR A 191 -12.55 2.95 -1.04
C TYR A 191 -13.21 3.42 0.24
N HIS A 192 -14.51 3.20 0.37
CA HIS A 192 -15.24 3.49 1.61
C HIS A 192 -14.67 2.70 2.79
N ASP A 193 -14.50 1.37 2.67
CA ASP A 193 -13.97 0.52 3.71
C ASP A 193 -12.54 0.92 4.12
N TYR A 194 -11.70 1.24 3.15
CA TYR A 194 -10.35 1.75 3.39
C TYR A 194 -10.38 3.04 4.22
N VAL A 195 -11.11 4.06 3.78
CA VAL A 195 -11.20 5.35 4.47
C VAL A 195 -11.81 5.14 5.86
N ARG A 196 -12.95 4.46 5.97
CA ARG A 196 -13.64 4.18 7.23
C ARG A 196 -12.75 3.50 8.26
N SER A 197 -11.86 2.59 7.82
CA SER A 197 -10.90 1.91 8.70
C SER A 197 -9.89 2.87 9.35
N LYS A 198 -9.64 4.03 8.74
CA LYS A 198 -8.68 5.05 9.18
C LYS A 198 -9.33 6.20 9.96
N LEU A 199 -10.66 6.34 9.90
CA LEU A 199 -11.36 7.43 10.56
C LEU A 199 -11.48 7.20 12.07
N SER A 200 -11.44 8.30 12.82
CA SER A 200 -11.85 8.34 14.24
C SER A 200 -13.34 8.03 14.39
N VAL A 201 -13.76 7.73 15.62
CA VAL A 201 -15.19 7.51 15.94
C VAL A 201 -16.03 8.75 15.57
N ALA A 202 -15.53 9.96 15.87
CA ALA A 202 -16.23 11.20 15.58
C ALA A 202 -16.35 11.48 14.06
N ALA A 203 -15.30 11.18 13.29
CA ALA A 203 -15.33 11.33 11.84
C ALA A 203 -16.25 10.30 11.17
N ARG A 204 -16.30 9.05 11.68
CA ARG A 204 -17.25 8.01 11.20
C ARG A 204 -18.68 8.43 11.40
N HIS A 205 -19.02 8.91 12.60
CA HIS A 205 -20.38 9.38 12.91
C HIS A 205 -20.78 10.54 11.99
N CYS A 206 -19.90 11.52 11.80
CA CYS A 206 -20.14 12.64 10.88
C CYS A 206 -20.33 12.18 9.42
N LEU A 207 -19.56 11.18 8.97
CA LEU A 207 -19.73 10.59 7.64
C LEU A 207 -21.08 9.88 7.51
N GLU A 208 -21.48 9.12 8.52
CA GLU A 208 -22.78 8.42 8.56
C GLU A 208 -23.94 9.44 8.52
N GLU A 209 -23.85 10.56 9.23
CA GLU A 209 -24.83 11.64 9.17
C GLU A 209 -24.93 12.27 7.76
N ILE A 210 -23.79 12.52 7.12
CA ILE A 210 -23.75 13.08 5.75
C ILE A 210 -24.41 12.10 4.78
N MET A 211 -24.01 10.82 4.79
CA MET A 211 -24.56 9.80 3.91
C MET A 211 -26.05 9.56 4.14
N GLN A 212 -26.55 9.63 5.39
CA GLN A 212 -27.98 9.53 5.69
C GLN A 212 -28.76 10.76 5.21
N ALA A 213 -28.22 11.96 5.32
CA ALA A 213 -28.85 13.18 4.81
C ALA A 213 -28.97 13.15 3.28
N GLU A 214 -27.94 12.66 2.58
CA GLU A 214 -27.95 12.48 1.13
C GLU A 214 -28.95 11.40 0.68
N VAL A 215 -29.11 10.31 1.43
CA VAL A 215 -30.16 9.29 1.18
C VAL A 215 -31.55 9.88 1.25
N TYR A 216 -31.78 10.86 2.11
CA TYR A 216 -33.08 11.51 2.24
C TYR A 216 -33.37 12.50 1.08
N GLU A 217 -32.36 13.17 0.54
CA GLU A 217 -32.48 14.10 -0.60
C GLU A 217 -32.33 13.43 -1.98
N TRP A 218 -31.49 12.42 -2.06
CA TRP A 218 -31.14 11.72 -3.29
C TRP A 218 -31.25 10.21 -3.03
N GLN A 219 -32.26 9.55 -3.48
CA GLN A 219 -32.41 8.08 -3.42
C GLN A 219 -31.23 7.40 -4.16
N SER A 220 -30.00 7.58 -3.67
CA SER A 220 -28.85 6.94 -4.28
C SER A 220 -28.87 5.44 -3.95
N ASP A 221 -28.92 4.61 -4.96
CA ASP A 221 -28.87 3.15 -4.89
C ASP A 221 -27.65 2.65 -4.09
N PHE A 222 -26.57 3.43 -4.05
CA PHE A 222 -25.33 3.11 -3.35
C PHE A 222 -25.51 3.19 -1.83
N ALA A 223 -26.02 4.30 -1.31
CA ALA A 223 -26.22 4.50 0.12
C ALA A 223 -27.24 3.51 0.69
N LEU A 224 -28.36 3.26 -0.02
CA LEU A 224 -29.37 2.27 0.37
C LEU A 224 -28.81 0.85 0.45
N ARG A 225 -28.00 0.45 -0.54
CA ARG A 225 -27.37 -0.88 -0.54
C ARG A 225 -26.28 -1.03 0.50
N TYR A 226 -25.51 0.03 0.77
CA TYR A 226 -24.45 -0.03 1.77
C TYR A 226 -25.01 -0.13 3.19
N ILE A 227 -26.11 0.58 3.46
CA ILE A 227 -26.88 0.46 4.71
C ILE A 227 -27.42 -0.97 4.81
N ALA A 228 -28.08 -1.48 3.77
CA ALA A 228 -28.61 -2.84 3.73
C ALA A 228 -27.52 -3.93 3.87
N GLU A 229 -26.34 -3.73 3.26
CA GLU A 229 -25.21 -4.65 3.42
C GLU A 229 -24.57 -4.57 4.81
N GLY A 230 -24.55 -3.37 5.40
CA GLY A 230 -24.11 -3.15 6.79
C GLY A 230 -25.07 -3.78 7.79
N GLU A 231 -26.36 -3.64 7.58
CA GLU A 231 -27.42 -4.28 8.37
C GLU A 231 -27.37 -5.80 8.23
N ALA A 232 -27.28 -6.34 7.01
CA ALA A 232 -27.17 -7.79 6.77
C ALA A 232 -25.92 -8.40 7.40
N LYS A 233 -24.75 -7.72 7.29
CA LYS A 233 -23.51 -8.15 7.97
C LYS A 233 -23.60 -8.02 9.48
N GLY A 234 -24.31 -7.01 9.97
CA GLY A 234 -24.59 -6.80 11.40
C GLY A 234 -25.54 -7.87 11.95
N GLU A 235 -26.58 -8.19 11.21
CA GLU A 235 -27.57 -9.21 11.54
C GLU A 235 -26.94 -10.61 11.54
N ALA A 236 -26.21 -10.99 10.49
CA ALA A 236 -25.49 -12.27 10.44
C ALA A 236 -24.46 -12.44 11.56
N ARG A 237 -23.71 -11.36 11.90
CA ARG A 237 -22.81 -11.40 13.07
C ARG A 237 -23.56 -11.47 14.39
N GLY A 238 -24.72 -10.82 14.48
CA GLY A 238 -25.59 -10.86 15.63
C GLY A 238 -26.18 -12.24 15.85
N GLU A 239 -26.61 -12.89 14.78
CA GLU A 239 -27.16 -14.24 14.75
C GLU A 239 -26.13 -15.27 15.21
N ILE A 240 -24.93 -15.31 14.59
CA ILE A 240 -23.83 -16.19 14.99
C ILE A 240 -23.48 -16.02 16.49
N LYS A 241 -23.41 -14.78 16.98
CA LYS A 241 -23.16 -14.52 18.40
C LYS A 241 -24.31 -14.94 19.31
N GLY A 242 -25.54 -14.83 18.81
CA GLY A 242 -26.73 -15.31 19.50
C GLY A 242 -26.74 -16.84 19.64
N GLU A 243 -26.45 -17.52 18.56
CA GLU A 243 -26.36 -18.98 18.49
C GLU A 243 -25.20 -19.51 19.37
N ALA A 244 -24.03 -18.89 19.32
CA ALA A 244 -22.92 -19.26 20.22
C ALA A 244 -23.30 -19.15 21.70
N LYS A 245 -24.05 -18.12 22.11
CA LYS A 245 -24.59 -18.00 23.48
C LYS A 245 -25.62 -19.06 23.76
N ALA A 246 -26.49 -19.39 22.79
CA ALA A 246 -27.49 -20.43 22.94
C ALA A 246 -26.88 -21.81 23.13
N ILE A 247 -25.81 -22.16 22.36
CA ILE A 247 -25.05 -23.39 22.55
C ILE A 247 -24.53 -23.50 23.99
N LEU A 248 -23.83 -22.47 24.47
CA LEU A 248 -23.28 -22.47 25.83
C LEU A 248 -24.36 -22.62 26.89
N ARG A 249 -25.52 -21.99 26.66
CA ARG A 249 -26.67 -22.09 27.56
C ARG A 249 -27.30 -23.48 27.55
N CYS A 250 -27.44 -24.09 26.37
CA CYS A 250 -27.98 -25.46 26.26
C CYS A 250 -27.06 -26.46 26.99
N LEU A 251 -25.76 -26.35 26.80
CA LEU A 251 -24.81 -27.23 27.48
C LEU A 251 -24.80 -27.04 29.00
N GLU A 252 -24.90 -25.80 29.48
CA GLU A 252 -25.04 -25.47 30.90
C GLU A 252 -26.32 -26.10 31.51
N VAL A 253 -27.48 -25.94 30.84
CA VAL A 253 -28.77 -26.50 31.31
C VAL A 253 -28.73 -28.02 31.33
N ARG A 254 -28.02 -28.65 30.42
CA ARG A 254 -27.86 -30.11 30.33
C ARG A 254 -26.79 -30.65 31.27
N GLY A 255 -26.06 -29.78 31.97
CA GLY A 255 -25.00 -30.20 32.91
C GLY A 255 -23.71 -30.70 32.21
N VAL A 256 -23.55 -30.37 30.93
CA VAL A 256 -22.32 -30.69 30.18
C VAL A 256 -21.26 -29.66 30.50
N ALA A 257 -20.13 -30.10 31.06
CA ALA A 257 -19.01 -29.22 31.40
C ALA A 257 -18.33 -28.72 30.10
N VAL A 258 -18.17 -27.40 29.96
CA VAL A 258 -17.48 -26.75 28.83
C VAL A 258 -16.17 -26.18 29.33
N ASP A 259 -15.05 -26.70 28.84
CA ASP A 259 -13.73 -26.14 29.12
C ASP A 259 -13.51 -24.80 28.40
N GLU A 260 -12.49 -24.06 28.81
CA GLU A 260 -12.25 -22.71 28.28
C GLU A 260 -11.85 -22.72 26.79
N GLU A 261 -11.14 -23.74 26.33
CA GLU A 261 -10.74 -23.89 24.92
C GLU A 261 -11.96 -24.07 24.02
N SER A 262 -12.85 -24.96 24.39
CA SER A 262 -14.11 -25.22 23.70
C SER A 262 -15.06 -24.02 23.76
N ARG A 263 -15.10 -23.30 24.88
CA ARG A 263 -15.83 -22.05 25.00
C ARG A 263 -15.33 -21.01 24.00
N GLN A 264 -14.03 -20.81 23.90
CA GLN A 264 -13.44 -19.88 22.95
C GLN A 264 -13.65 -20.32 21.49
N ARG A 265 -13.61 -21.62 21.22
CA ARG A 265 -13.90 -22.18 19.90
C ARG A 265 -15.33 -21.84 19.44
N ILE A 266 -16.31 -21.98 20.33
CA ILE A 266 -17.71 -21.63 20.07
C ILE A 266 -17.88 -20.11 19.85
N ILE A 267 -17.31 -19.28 20.73
CA ILE A 267 -17.46 -17.81 20.69
C ILE A 267 -16.78 -17.21 19.45
N ASN A 268 -15.66 -17.77 19.02
CA ASN A 268 -14.88 -17.26 17.89
C ASN A 268 -15.26 -17.89 16.54
N CYS A 269 -16.24 -18.80 16.51
CA CYS A 269 -16.76 -19.32 15.25
C CYS A 269 -17.40 -18.21 14.43
N THR A 270 -17.03 -18.14 13.14
CA THR A 270 -17.57 -17.17 12.16
C THR A 270 -18.34 -17.83 11.04
N ASP A 271 -18.44 -19.14 11.07
CA ASP A 271 -19.13 -19.98 10.09
C ASP A 271 -20.54 -20.27 10.59
N SER A 272 -21.56 -19.73 9.89
CA SER A 272 -22.98 -19.87 10.27
C SER A 272 -23.49 -21.30 10.16
N GLU A 273 -23.04 -22.05 9.15
CA GLU A 273 -23.47 -23.45 8.98
C GLU A 273 -22.92 -24.34 10.10
N GLN A 274 -21.68 -24.07 10.50
CA GLN A 274 -21.04 -24.80 11.58
C GLN A 274 -21.64 -24.48 12.95
N ILE A 275 -21.99 -23.21 13.21
CA ILE A 275 -22.56 -22.81 14.49
C ILE A 275 -24.00 -23.36 14.64
N ASP A 276 -24.79 -23.37 13.57
CA ASP A 276 -26.14 -23.96 13.55
C ASP A 276 -26.09 -25.49 13.78
N ALA A 277 -25.13 -26.17 13.13
CA ALA A 277 -24.91 -27.60 13.34
C ALA A 277 -24.53 -27.90 14.80
N TRP A 278 -23.68 -27.09 15.41
CA TRP A 278 -23.32 -27.24 16.81
C TRP A 278 -24.50 -26.95 17.75
N LEU A 279 -25.33 -25.95 17.44
CA LEU A 279 -26.53 -25.64 18.20
C LEU A 279 -27.52 -26.82 18.19
N THR A 280 -27.79 -27.36 17.02
CA THR A 280 -28.67 -28.52 16.86
C THR A 280 -28.18 -29.70 17.70
N ARG A 281 -26.88 -29.99 17.69
CA ARG A 281 -26.30 -31.08 18.48
C ARG A 281 -26.30 -30.78 19.97
N ALA A 282 -26.02 -29.53 20.38
CA ALA A 282 -25.98 -29.11 21.79
C ALA A 282 -27.31 -29.34 22.49
N VAL A 283 -28.44 -29.33 21.77
CA VAL A 283 -29.78 -29.60 22.33
C VAL A 283 -29.90 -31.03 22.84
N VAL A 284 -29.20 -32.01 22.22
CA VAL A 284 -29.31 -33.43 22.57
C VAL A 284 -28.05 -34.04 23.16
N ALA A 285 -26.91 -33.36 23.07
CA ALA A 285 -25.62 -33.85 23.50
C ALA A 285 -25.55 -34.17 25.01
N HIS A 286 -24.86 -35.25 25.34
CA HIS A 286 -24.51 -35.65 26.70
C HIS A 286 -23.05 -35.40 27.02
N THR A 287 -22.21 -35.23 26.01
CA THR A 287 -20.79 -34.91 26.13
C THR A 287 -20.45 -33.76 25.20
N LEU A 288 -19.31 -33.10 25.47
CA LEU A 288 -18.83 -31.99 24.64
C LEU A 288 -18.38 -32.43 23.25
N ASP A 289 -17.80 -33.65 23.14
CA ASP A 289 -17.35 -34.21 21.87
C ASP A 289 -18.50 -34.42 20.90
N GLU A 290 -19.70 -34.82 21.38
CA GLU A 290 -20.91 -34.97 20.56
C GLU A 290 -21.38 -33.67 19.91
N VAL A 291 -20.92 -32.51 20.36
CA VAL A 291 -21.26 -31.21 19.75
C VAL A 291 -20.36 -30.92 18.55
N PHE A 292 -19.09 -31.35 18.62
CA PHE A 292 -18.08 -30.98 17.62
C PHE A 292 -17.87 -32.01 16.51
N ASP A 293 -18.30 -33.26 16.72
CA ASP A 293 -18.28 -34.34 15.72
C ASP A 293 -19.32 -34.09 14.58
#